data_268184be68d96d5cc268e428fef0c269
#
_entry.id   268184be68d96d5cc268e428fef0c269
#
_cell.length_a   1.000
_cell.length_b   1.000
_cell.length_c   1.000
_cell.angle_alpha   90.00
_cell.angle_beta   90.00
_cell.angle_gamma   90.00
#
_symmetry.space_group_name_H-M   'P 1'
#
loop_
_entity.id
_entity.type
_entity.pdbx_description
1 polymer ?
#
loop_
_entity_poly.entity_id
_entity_poly.type
_entity_poly.pdbx_seq_one_letter_code
_entity_poly.pdbx_strand_id
1 'polypeptide(L)'
;MAGGGSGTPLAVPAFTGTVVRASLAAMTDTSANAHGTADRTADRTADRTEAPHRDLADVPAIEVISRAAVMLMSAAAEKIGLAAPDPDVSVHRDLDEARRLISAYAGLLDGCAGNLGPHAGPMKDGLRSLQLAFREASAVPDEPGSGPGEKYTGPVG
;
A
#
# COMPACT_ATOMS: atom_id res chain seq x y z
N MET A 1 -54.86 -14.22 -15.63
CA MET A 1 -54.40 -12.82 -15.55
C MET A 1 -52.92 -12.82 -15.19
N ALA A 2 -52.15 -12.36 -16.13
CA ALA A 2 -50.67 -12.31 -16.05
C ALA A 2 -50.21 -11.11 -15.21
N GLY A 3 -49.23 -11.32 -14.36
CA GLY A 3 -48.53 -10.25 -13.65
C GLY A 3 -47.03 -10.52 -13.69
N GLY A 4 -46.39 -10.05 -14.77
CA GLY A 4 -44.92 -10.07 -14.91
C GLY A 4 -44.30 -9.01 -14.03
N GLY A 5 -43.45 -9.43 -13.09
CA GLY A 5 -42.57 -8.59 -12.32
C GLY A 5 -41.16 -8.56 -12.99
N SER A 6 -40.88 -7.52 -13.78
CA SER A 6 -39.56 -7.24 -14.32
C SER A 6 -38.67 -6.78 -13.21
N GLY A 7 -37.79 -7.66 -12.69
CA GLY A 7 -36.70 -7.32 -11.81
C GLY A 7 -35.57 -6.66 -12.62
N THR A 8 -35.41 -5.37 -12.47
CA THR A 8 -34.28 -4.61 -12.98
C THR A 8 -33.00 -5.07 -12.26
N PRO A 9 -31.96 -5.51 -12.96
CA PRO A 9 -30.69 -5.80 -12.31
C PRO A 9 -30.08 -4.48 -11.82
N LEU A 10 -29.89 -4.37 -10.51
CA LEU A 10 -29.09 -3.31 -9.91
C LEU A 10 -27.66 -3.46 -10.44
N ALA A 11 -27.26 -2.49 -11.24
CA ALA A 11 -25.88 -2.35 -11.68
C ALA A 11 -24.99 -2.12 -10.45
N VAL A 12 -24.14 -3.09 -10.15
CA VAL A 12 -23.06 -2.94 -9.18
C VAL A 12 -22.10 -1.92 -9.78
N PRO A 13 -21.78 -0.80 -9.10
CA PRO A 13 -20.74 0.10 -9.60
C PRO A 13 -19.44 -0.68 -9.59
N ALA A 14 -18.83 -0.85 -10.76
CA ALA A 14 -17.48 -1.32 -10.90
C ALA A 14 -16.59 -0.36 -10.10
N PHE A 15 -16.10 -0.82 -8.97
CA PHE A 15 -15.12 -0.10 -8.16
C PHE A 15 -13.82 -0.14 -8.94
N THR A 16 -13.63 0.87 -9.76
CA THR A 16 -12.46 1.03 -10.61
C THR A 16 -11.26 1.23 -9.69
N GLY A 17 -10.32 0.30 -9.69
CA GLY A 17 -9.05 0.33 -8.95
C GLY A 17 -8.11 1.49 -9.30
N THR A 18 -8.64 2.63 -9.72
CA THR A 18 -7.91 3.80 -10.23
C THR A 18 -7.27 4.63 -9.11
N VAL A 19 -7.78 4.57 -7.89
CA VAL A 19 -7.32 5.45 -6.81
C VAL A 19 -5.97 5.03 -6.24
N VAL A 20 -5.72 3.72 -6.13
CA VAL A 20 -4.43 3.21 -5.62
C VAL A 20 -3.32 3.36 -6.66
N ARG A 21 -3.69 3.29 -7.96
CA ARG A 21 -2.75 3.41 -9.07
C ARG A 21 -2.19 4.82 -9.26
N ALA A 22 -2.94 5.86 -8.90
CA ALA A 22 -2.50 7.25 -9.05
C ALA A 22 -1.40 7.65 -8.04
N SER A 23 -1.40 7.06 -6.84
CA SER A 23 -0.39 7.38 -5.81
C SER A 23 0.95 6.67 -6.05
N LEU A 24 0.95 5.51 -6.71
CA LEU A 24 2.19 4.77 -6.98
C LEU A 24 2.91 5.30 -8.22
N ALA A 25 2.17 5.82 -9.23
CA ALA A 25 2.74 6.34 -10.47
C ALA A 25 3.51 7.67 -10.31
N ALA A 26 3.25 8.41 -9.23
CA ALA A 26 3.92 9.68 -8.97
C ALA A 26 5.35 9.55 -8.42
N MET A 27 5.81 8.35 -8.07
CA MET A 27 7.13 8.12 -7.47
C MET A 27 8.19 7.52 -8.43
N THR A 28 7.86 7.26 -9.70
CA THR A 28 8.78 6.58 -10.64
C THR A 28 9.23 7.41 -11.83
N ASP A 29 8.95 8.71 -11.88
CA ASP A 29 9.37 9.53 -13.03
C ASP A 29 10.60 10.37 -12.72
N THR A 30 11.76 9.70 -12.67
CA THR A 30 13.07 10.36 -12.87
C THR A 30 14.07 9.34 -13.38
N SER A 31 14.03 9.02 -14.66
CA SER A 31 15.18 8.56 -15.44
C SER A 31 14.85 8.43 -16.92
N ALA A 32 15.10 9.46 -17.68
CA ALA A 32 15.51 9.33 -19.09
C ALA A 32 16.11 10.65 -19.57
N ASN A 33 17.40 10.77 -19.52
CA ASN A 33 18.11 11.53 -20.55
C ASN A 33 19.49 10.90 -20.79
N ALA A 34 19.58 10.15 -21.86
CA ALA A 34 20.84 9.67 -22.43
C ALA A 34 21.03 10.37 -23.78
N HIS A 35 22.12 11.07 -23.95
CA HIS A 35 23.02 11.05 -25.11
C HIS A 35 24.00 12.23 -25.05
N GLY A 36 25.27 11.90 -25.13
CA GLY A 36 26.28 12.93 -25.45
C GLY A 36 27.69 12.62 -24.95
N THR A 37 28.41 11.80 -25.75
CA THR A 37 29.84 11.87 -26.11
C THR A 37 30.92 12.04 -25.05
N ALA A 38 31.72 11.00 -24.92
CA ALA A 38 33.18 10.87 -24.84
C ALA A 38 34.04 11.95 -24.15
N ASP A 39 34.94 11.42 -23.32
CA ASP A 39 36.20 12.00 -22.92
C ASP A 39 36.17 13.09 -21.87
N ARG A 40 36.20 12.65 -20.61
CA ARG A 40 36.97 13.23 -19.50
C ARG A 40 37.06 12.21 -18.39
N THR A 41 37.97 11.29 -18.60
CA THR A 41 38.56 10.43 -17.57
C THR A 41 39.33 11.34 -16.61
N ALA A 42 39.18 11.09 -15.34
CA ALA A 42 39.83 11.72 -14.18
C ALA A 42 39.07 12.92 -13.59
N ASP A 43 38.56 12.68 -12.41
CA ASP A 43 38.08 13.63 -11.39
C ASP A 43 36.56 13.74 -11.17
N ARG A 44 35.90 12.60 -10.99
CA ARG A 44 34.51 12.53 -10.43
C ARG A 44 34.34 11.50 -9.33
N THR A 45 35.36 11.39 -8.46
CA THR A 45 35.24 10.57 -7.25
C THR A 45 34.96 11.37 -5.99
N ALA A 46 34.59 12.65 -6.10
CA ALA A 46 34.45 13.51 -4.93
C ALA A 46 33.29 14.49 -5.03
N ASP A 47 32.12 14.05 -5.54
CA ASP A 47 30.88 14.78 -5.23
C ASP A 47 29.64 13.84 -5.34
N ARG A 48 29.73 12.73 -4.62
CA ARG A 48 28.54 12.12 -4.14
C ARG A 48 28.16 12.93 -2.92
N THR A 49 27.32 13.95 -3.11
CA THR A 49 26.68 14.66 -2.02
C THR A 49 25.90 13.61 -1.23
N GLU A 50 26.57 13.00 -0.24
CA GLU A 50 25.90 12.21 0.79
C GLU A 50 24.86 13.14 1.37
N ALA A 51 23.59 12.83 1.13
CA ALA A 51 22.49 13.45 1.86
C ALA A 51 22.89 13.37 3.34
N PRO A 52 22.85 14.48 4.11
CA PRO A 52 23.35 14.49 5.47
C PRO A 52 22.73 13.30 6.20
N HIS A 53 23.56 12.35 6.62
CA HIS A 53 23.15 11.23 7.45
C HIS A 53 22.64 11.87 8.75
N ARG A 54 21.32 12.07 8.84
CA ARG A 54 20.74 12.42 10.13
C ARG A 54 20.98 11.25 11.06
N ASP A 55 21.58 11.52 12.20
CA ASP A 55 21.65 10.53 13.26
C ASP A 55 20.24 10.06 13.58
N LEU A 56 20.04 8.76 13.69
CA LEU A 56 18.73 8.20 14.02
C LEU A 56 18.20 8.76 15.36
N ALA A 57 19.10 9.17 16.25
CA ALA A 57 18.76 9.82 17.51
C ALA A 57 18.06 11.19 17.32
N ASP A 58 18.30 11.87 16.19
CA ASP A 58 17.71 13.18 15.88
C ASP A 58 16.40 13.07 15.07
N VAL A 59 16.00 11.86 14.68
CA VAL A 59 14.77 11.66 13.89
C VAL A 59 13.56 11.60 14.83
N PRO A 60 12.55 12.46 14.65
CA PRO A 60 11.33 12.39 15.44
C PRO A 60 10.65 11.01 15.31
N ALA A 61 10.12 10.50 16.43
CA ALA A 61 9.46 9.19 16.44
C ALA A 61 8.34 9.08 15.39
N ILE A 62 7.58 10.16 15.17
CA ILE A 62 6.52 10.16 14.15
C ILE A 62 7.06 9.95 12.72
N GLU A 63 8.25 10.44 12.41
CA GLU A 63 8.88 10.25 11.10
C GLU A 63 9.28 8.78 10.92
N VAL A 64 9.84 8.15 11.96
CA VAL A 64 10.19 6.72 11.94
C VAL A 64 8.93 5.87 11.77
N ILE A 65 7.88 6.15 12.55
CA ILE A 65 6.60 5.44 12.50
C ILE A 65 5.96 5.58 11.10
N SER A 66 5.94 6.79 10.55
CA SER A 66 5.36 7.04 9.23
C SER A 66 6.11 6.29 8.12
N ARG A 67 7.44 6.24 8.17
CA ARG A 67 8.24 5.47 7.21
C ARG A 67 7.97 3.98 7.33
N ALA A 68 7.91 3.45 8.55
CA ALA A 68 7.57 2.05 8.79
C ALA A 68 6.16 1.72 8.27
N ALA A 69 5.19 2.59 8.52
CA ALA A 69 3.83 2.46 8.03
C ALA A 69 3.76 2.39 6.49
N VAL A 70 4.46 3.30 5.79
CA VAL A 70 4.52 3.31 4.32
C VAL A 70 5.20 2.04 3.80
N MET A 71 6.27 1.59 4.42
CA MET A 71 6.95 0.35 4.02
C MET A 71 6.05 -0.87 4.17
N LEU A 72 5.35 -1.01 5.29
CA LEU A 72 4.41 -2.11 5.53
C LEU A 72 3.26 -2.09 4.52
N MET A 73 2.70 -0.90 4.27
CA MET A 73 1.61 -0.71 3.31
C MET A 73 2.03 -1.08 1.89
N SER A 74 3.19 -0.59 1.44
CA SER A 74 3.71 -0.88 0.10
C SER A 74 4.04 -2.37 -0.08
N ALA A 75 4.70 -2.98 0.91
CA ALA A 75 5.02 -4.40 0.87
C ALA A 75 3.74 -5.27 0.86
N ALA A 76 2.73 -4.91 1.66
CA ALA A 76 1.45 -5.61 1.66
C ALA A 76 0.74 -5.50 0.30
N ALA A 77 0.71 -4.32 -0.31
CA ALA A 77 0.12 -4.10 -1.62
C ALA A 77 0.81 -4.95 -2.71
N GLU A 78 2.13 -5.05 -2.67
CA GLU A 78 2.89 -5.89 -3.58
C GLU A 78 2.57 -7.38 -3.39
N LYS A 79 2.47 -7.84 -2.13
CA LYS A 79 2.15 -9.23 -1.80
C LYS A 79 0.70 -9.62 -2.11
N ILE A 80 -0.22 -8.67 -2.17
CA ILE A 80 -1.58 -8.89 -2.70
C ILE A 80 -1.55 -9.00 -4.23
N GLY A 81 -0.57 -8.38 -4.90
CA GLY A 81 -0.45 -8.28 -6.35
C GLY A 81 -0.90 -6.93 -6.92
N LEU A 82 -1.24 -5.94 -6.09
CA LEU A 82 -1.78 -4.65 -6.55
C LEU A 82 -0.78 -3.81 -7.37
N ALA A 83 0.51 -4.11 -7.29
CA ALA A 83 1.55 -3.45 -8.07
C ALA A 83 1.63 -3.97 -9.52
N ALA A 84 1.07 -5.14 -9.81
CA ALA A 84 1.07 -5.75 -11.13
C ALA A 84 -0.15 -5.29 -11.96
N PRO A 85 -0.05 -5.27 -13.30
CA PRO A 85 -1.19 -5.00 -14.18
C PRO A 85 -2.33 -6.03 -14.01
N ASP A 86 -1.96 -7.28 -13.74
CA ASP A 86 -2.86 -8.36 -13.40
C ASP A 86 -2.41 -8.99 -12.07
N PRO A 87 -3.18 -8.78 -11.00
CA PRO A 87 -2.84 -9.30 -9.67
C PRO A 87 -2.68 -10.81 -9.62
N ASP A 88 -3.46 -11.56 -10.40
CA ASP A 88 -3.49 -13.03 -10.33
C ASP A 88 -2.24 -13.68 -10.91
N VAL A 89 -1.53 -13.00 -11.81
CA VAL A 89 -0.29 -13.48 -12.41
C VAL A 89 0.97 -12.83 -11.82
N SER A 90 0.83 -12.02 -10.76
CA SER A 90 1.96 -11.40 -10.10
C SER A 90 2.89 -12.44 -9.49
N VAL A 91 4.16 -12.44 -9.91
CA VAL A 91 5.21 -13.35 -9.38
C VAL A 91 5.53 -13.09 -7.92
N HIS A 92 5.13 -11.95 -7.38
CA HIS A 92 5.35 -11.54 -5.99
C HIS A 92 4.14 -11.78 -5.09
N ARG A 93 3.02 -12.25 -5.67
CA ARG A 93 1.81 -12.50 -4.89
C ARG A 93 2.04 -13.61 -3.87
N ASP A 94 1.78 -13.26 -2.60
CA ASP A 94 1.92 -14.14 -1.45
C ASP A 94 0.94 -13.65 -0.38
N LEU A 95 -0.24 -14.27 -0.32
CA LEU A 95 -1.30 -13.84 0.60
C LEU A 95 -0.96 -14.13 2.07
N ASP A 96 -0.13 -15.13 2.36
CA ASP A 96 0.30 -15.40 3.73
C ASP A 96 1.24 -14.30 4.24
N GLU A 97 2.16 -13.84 3.42
CA GLU A 97 3.00 -12.68 3.73
C GLU A 97 2.17 -11.39 3.79
N ALA A 98 1.23 -11.19 2.86
CA ALA A 98 0.33 -10.04 2.88
C ALA A 98 -0.45 -9.97 4.19
N ARG A 99 -0.98 -11.10 4.68
CA ARG A 99 -1.69 -11.21 5.96
C ARG A 99 -0.84 -10.73 7.13
N ARG A 100 0.42 -11.15 7.19
CA ARG A 100 1.36 -10.74 8.24
C ARG A 100 1.64 -9.25 8.19
N LEU A 101 1.89 -8.71 6.99
CA LEU A 101 2.19 -7.29 6.79
C LEU A 101 0.99 -6.40 7.14
N ILE A 102 -0.23 -6.76 6.72
CA ILE A 102 -1.44 -6.01 7.06
C ILE A 102 -1.68 -6.05 8.58
N SER A 103 -1.51 -7.21 9.21
CA SER A 103 -1.68 -7.36 10.65
C SER A 103 -0.65 -6.54 11.44
N ALA A 104 0.60 -6.51 10.98
CA ALA A 104 1.65 -5.67 11.56
C ALA A 104 1.34 -4.18 11.39
N TYR A 105 0.86 -3.78 10.21
CA TYR A 105 0.46 -2.40 9.93
C TYR A 105 -0.71 -1.95 10.82
N ALA A 106 -1.74 -2.79 10.96
CA ALA A 106 -2.86 -2.51 11.85
C ALA A 106 -2.41 -2.35 13.31
N GLY A 107 -1.53 -3.25 13.81
CA GLY A 107 -0.98 -3.15 15.16
C GLY A 107 -0.12 -1.90 15.36
N LEU A 108 0.65 -1.48 14.35
CA LEU A 108 1.41 -0.24 14.38
C LEU A 108 0.48 0.97 14.53
N LEU A 109 -0.60 1.04 13.75
CA LEU A 109 -1.55 2.15 13.80
C LEU A 109 -2.32 2.19 15.12
N ASP A 110 -2.70 1.04 15.66
CA ASP A 110 -3.37 0.93 16.96
C ASP A 110 -2.46 1.44 18.08
N GLY A 111 -1.22 0.95 18.16
CA GLY A 111 -0.24 1.37 19.16
C GLY A 111 0.15 2.86 19.10
N CYS A 112 -0.06 3.52 17.95
CA CYS A 112 0.28 4.92 17.73
C CYS A 112 -0.93 5.83 17.59
N ALA A 113 -2.16 5.36 17.85
CA ALA A 113 -3.41 6.06 17.53
C ALA A 113 -3.48 7.51 18.05
N GLY A 114 -2.90 7.79 19.21
CA GLY A 114 -2.85 9.14 19.79
C GLY A 114 -1.77 10.06 19.22
N ASN A 115 -0.81 9.53 18.46
CA ASN A 115 0.42 10.24 18.08
C ASN A 115 0.56 10.47 16.56
N LEU A 116 -0.38 9.98 15.75
CA LEU A 116 -0.31 10.08 14.30
C LEU A 116 -0.70 11.45 13.73
N GLY A 117 -1.36 12.29 14.55
CA GLY A 117 -1.79 13.63 14.14
C GLY A 117 -2.59 13.61 12.82
N PRO A 118 -2.28 14.51 11.86
CA PRO A 118 -3.00 14.59 10.58
C PRO A 118 -2.80 13.37 9.67
N HIS A 119 -1.82 12.53 9.95
CA HIS A 119 -1.54 11.31 9.16
C HIS A 119 -2.48 10.15 9.53
N ALA A 120 -3.19 10.23 10.66
CA ALA A 120 -4.04 9.15 11.15
C ALA A 120 -5.13 8.72 10.16
N GLY A 121 -5.84 9.70 9.56
CA GLY A 121 -6.90 9.44 8.58
C GLY A 121 -6.40 8.67 7.37
N PRO A 122 -5.49 9.25 6.57
CA PRO A 122 -4.94 8.58 5.38
C PRO A 122 -4.35 7.20 5.65
N MET A 123 -3.68 7.00 6.78
CA MET A 123 -3.11 5.71 7.15
C MET A 123 -4.19 4.66 7.45
N LYS A 124 -5.24 5.03 8.17
CA LYS A 124 -6.39 4.15 8.43
C LYS A 124 -7.13 3.79 7.14
N ASP A 125 -7.32 4.75 6.25
CA ASP A 125 -7.94 4.52 4.96
C ASP A 125 -7.12 3.57 4.09
N GLY A 126 -5.78 3.72 4.09
CA GLY A 126 -4.85 2.80 3.44
C GLY A 126 -4.94 1.38 4.01
N LEU A 127 -5.01 1.25 5.34
CA LEU A 127 -5.19 -0.06 5.99
C LEU A 127 -6.51 -0.72 5.55
N ARG A 128 -7.61 0.02 5.60
CA ARG A 128 -8.91 -0.49 5.18
C ARG A 128 -8.90 -0.95 3.71
N SER A 129 -8.27 -0.18 2.83
CA SER A 129 -8.13 -0.54 1.42
C SER A 129 -7.35 -1.84 1.23
N LEU A 130 -6.27 -2.04 1.99
CA LEU A 130 -5.51 -3.29 1.95
C LEU A 130 -6.31 -4.49 2.47
N GLN A 131 -7.07 -4.32 3.55
CA GLN A 131 -7.93 -5.37 4.11
C GLN A 131 -9.00 -5.80 3.11
N LEU A 132 -9.65 -4.85 2.44
CA LEU A 132 -10.63 -5.13 1.38
C LEU A 132 -9.99 -5.85 0.18
N ALA A 133 -8.85 -5.34 -0.31
CA ALA A 133 -8.14 -5.95 -1.42
C ALA A 133 -7.66 -7.37 -1.09
N PHE A 134 -7.18 -7.61 0.14
CA PHE A 134 -6.82 -8.93 0.61
C PHE A 134 -8.01 -9.90 0.59
N ARG A 135 -9.17 -9.43 1.05
CA ARG A 135 -10.40 -10.22 1.06
C ARG A 135 -10.84 -10.60 -0.36
N GLU A 136 -10.77 -9.64 -1.31
CA GLU A 136 -11.08 -9.88 -2.72
C GLU A 136 -10.09 -10.87 -3.36
N ALA A 137 -8.81 -10.78 -3.01
CA ALA A 137 -7.77 -11.67 -3.52
C ALA A 137 -7.83 -13.08 -2.93
N SER A 138 -8.51 -13.28 -1.81
CA SER A 138 -8.62 -14.56 -1.12
C SER A 138 -9.66 -15.45 -1.76
N ALA A 139 -9.28 -16.68 -2.16
CA ALA A 139 -10.21 -17.67 -2.71
C ALA A 139 -11.33 -18.05 -1.74
N VAL A 140 -11.01 -18.03 -0.43
CA VAL A 140 -11.96 -18.23 0.66
C VAL A 140 -11.76 -17.05 1.62
N PRO A 141 -12.67 -16.07 1.63
CA PRO A 141 -12.59 -14.95 2.55
C PRO A 141 -12.68 -15.40 4.01
N ASP A 142 -11.95 -14.71 4.88
CA ASP A 142 -12.04 -14.92 6.32
C ASP A 142 -13.45 -14.56 6.85
N GLU A 143 -13.82 -15.17 7.96
CA GLU A 143 -15.00 -14.74 8.70
C GLU A 143 -14.82 -13.29 9.20
N PRO A 144 -15.91 -12.50 9.30
CA PRO A 144 -15.85 -11.14 9.83
C PRO A 144 -15.16 -11.08 11.20
N GLY A 145 -14.14 -10.24 11.34
CA GLY A 145 -13.32 -10.12 12.55
C GLY A 145 -12.08 -11.03 12.58
N SER A 146 -11.95 -11.96 11.64
CA SER A 146 -10.81 -12.89 11.55
C SER A 146 -9.81 -12.52 10.46
N GLY A 147 -10.12 -11.52 9.64
CA GLY A 147 -9.22 -11.01 8.60
C GLY A 147 -7.98 -10.34 9.16
N PRO A 148 -6.99 -10.07 8.27
CA PRO A 148 -5.71 -9.50 8.68
C PRO A 148 -5.90 -8.12 9.34
N GLY A 149 -5.46 -8.02 10.59
CA GLY A 149 -5.54 -6.78 11.37
C GLY A 149 -6.92 -6.43 11.91
N GLU A 150 -8.00 -7.17 11.58
CA GLU A 150 -9.37 -6.89 12.02
C GLU A 150 -9.54 -6.93 13.54
N LYS A 151 -8.67 -7.63 14.28
CA LYS A 151 -8.65 -7.59 15.74
C LYS A 151 -8.41 -6.17 16.32
N TYR A 152 -7.83 -5.26 15.53
CA TYR A 152 -7.56 -3.88 15.92
C TYR A 152 -8.57 -2.88 15.33
N THR A 153 -9.13 -3.20 14.16
CA THR A 153 -9.99 -2.27 13.40
C THR A 153 -11.47 -2.65 13.43
N GLY A 154 -11.80 -3.86 13.85
CA GLY A 154 -13.10 -4.45 13.62
C GLY A 154 -13.26 -5.00 12.21
N PRO A 155 -14.37 -5.70 11.91
CA PRO A 155 -14.64 -6.28 10.60
C PRO A 155 -14.67 -5.24 9.51
N VAL A 156 -14.08 -5.55 8.34
CA VAL A 156 -14.22 -4.78 7.12
C VAL A 156 -15.18 -5.49 6.17
N GLY A 157 -16.26 -4.82 5.79
CA GLY A 157 -17.29 -5.34 4.92
C GLY A 157 -17.83 -4.30 3.98
#